data_9f89bd6558b3852258fcb210ed1968fb
#
_entry.id   9f89bd6558b3852258fcb210ed1968fb
#
_cell.length_a   1.000
_cell.length_b   1.000
_cell.length_c   1.000
_cell.angle_alpha   90.00
_cell.angle_beta   90.00
_cell.angle_gamma   90.00
#
_symmetry.space_group_name_H-M   'P 1'
#
loop_
_entity.id
_entity.type
_entity.pdbx_description
1 polymer ?
#
loop_
_entity_poly.entity_id
_entity_poly.type
_entity_poly.pdbx_seq_one_letter_code
_entity_poly.pdbx_strand_id
1 'polypeptide(L)'
;MPRAFFFPSYLGSGFGHVGRCLALAGELSARGWEVAFALSGPHLARVHAAGYPVYEPKKPFRPRAETREGPAFTIFSDMNFQLVRDGFHHPRVVRATVKEGLRFVERFKPDVLVGDTWPLTSVLGRLTGLPVVQIIKSVVHPARPNLIWWEPPPPGLLSPDPRPVFNPVLRRWGLPEIARAEDLLTGDLLLVPSIPELDPLPPDLPDTYYVGALVASDGASAQEPPWFADLDVSRPLLYVTIGGGAGPVGSRCFFTLVAEAFADTIWQVVVSTSAKFSPADLPVPPPNVRFESWVPGLAVIARSDVVMFHGGYGTTMECVRCGVPSVVIPFHSEQESNGRRLEASGAGLVLLPSSSPPQAVPGRWGGGKFVTLIRRASDLTALQLRQAVEEVWTHESYRQNAERLRDKLAHYGGPAQAAELIEILVAQRT
;
A
#
# COMPACT_ATOMS: atom_id res chain seq x y z
N MET A 1 0.48 9.27 -30.82
CA MET A 1 1.00 8.49 -29.68
C MET A 1 0.10 8.82 -28.51
N PRO A 2 -0.62 7.86 -27.94
CA PRO A 2 -1.50 8.12 -26.81
C PRO A 2 -0.71 8.45 -25.54
N ARG A 3 -1.35 9.19 -24.61
CA ARG A 3 -0.71 9.76 -23.44
C ARG A 3 -1.45 9.42 -22.15
N ALA A 4 -0.77 8.86 -21.18
CA ALA A 4 -1.31 8.54 -19.86
C ALA A 4 -0.69 9.40 -18.76
N PHE A 5 -1.51 10.03 -17.92
CA PHE A 5 -1.02 10.87 -16.84
C PHE A 5 -1.37 10.26 -15.49
N PHE A 6 -0.36 9.93 -14.71
CA PHE A 6 -0.47 9.21 -13.45
C PHE A 6 -0.48 10.12 -12.23
N PHE A 7 -1.42 9.86 -11.34
CA PHE A 7 -1.61 10.52 -10.05
C PHE A 7 -1.58 9.50 -8.91
N PRO A 8 -0.41 8.98 -8.51
CA PRO A 8 -0.32 8.10 -7.36
C PRO A 8 -0.57 8.86 -6.05
N SER A 9 -1.14 8.20 -5.03
CA SER A 9 -1.13 8.72 -3.68
C SER A 9 0.32 8.73 -3.14
N TYR A 10 0.89 9.92 -2.97
CA TYR A 10 2.31 10.10 -2.63
C TYR A 10 2.53 10.71 -1.24
N LEU A 11 1.47 11.15 -0.56
CA LEU A 11 1.57 11.84 0.73
C LEU A 11 1.87 10.88 1.89
N GLY A 12 1.65 9.58 1.69
CA GLY A 12 2.16 8.53 2.55
C GLY A 12 3.63 8.20 2.26
N SER A 13 4.34 7.62 3.22
CA SER A 13 5.75 7.21 3.05
C SER A 13 5.94 5.88 2.32
N GLY A 14 4.85 5.13 2.05
CA GLY A 14 4.90 3.82 1.41
C GLY A 14 5.12 3.89 -0.11
N PHE A 15 5.92 2.97 -0.63
CA PHE A 15 6.20 2.87 -2.07
C PHE A 15 5.03 2.26 -2.88
N GLY A 16 4.08 1.58 -2.24
CA GLY A 16 3.09 0.75 -2.91
C GLY A 16 2.29 1.43 -4.04
N HIS A 17 1.80 2.66 -3.82
CA HIS A 17 1.07 3.41 -4.85
C HIS A 17 1.94 3.77 -6.05
N VAL A 18 3.14 4.29 -5.79
CA VAL A 18 4.09 4.66 -6.86
C VAL A 18 4.59 3.41 -7.58
N GLY A 19 4.85 2.32 -6.86
CA GLY A 19 5.29 1.04 -7.45
C GLY A 19 4.27 0.45 -8.41
N ARG A 20 2.98 0.43 -8.05
CA ARG A 20 1.91 -0.03 -8.95
C ARG A 20 1.79 0.85 -10.20
N CYS A 21 1.83 2.16 -10.01
CA CYS A 21 1.82 3.10 -11.13
C CYS A 21 3.03 2.91 -12.05
N LEU A 22 4.23 2.67 -11.51
CA LEU A 22 5.44 2.40 -12.30
C LEU A 22 5.33 1.11 -13.10
N ALA A 23 4.77 0.04 -12.51
CA ALA A 23 4.57 -1.22 -13.20
C ALA A 23 3.63 -1.06 -14.41
N LEU A 24 2.50 -0.38 -14.22
CA LEU A 24 1.55 -0.11 -15.30
C LEU A 24 2.12 0.87 -16.34
N ALA A 25 2.85 1.89 -15.90
CA ALA A 25 3.51 2.85 -16.78
C ALA A 25 4.55 2.17 -17.68
N GLY A 26 5.32 1.22 -17.13
CA GLY A 26 6.27 0.41 -17.92
C GLY A 26 5.59 -0.36 -19.03
N GLU A 27 4.48 -1.00 -18.73
CA GLU A 27 3.70 -1.76 -19.72
C GLU A 27 3.10 -0.84 -20.79
N LEU A 28 2.48 0.29 -20.42
CA LEU A 28 1.96 1.26 -21.38
C LEU A 28 3.09 1.83 -22.27
N SER A 29 4.25 2.13 -21.69
CA SER A 29 5.40 2.62 -22.45
C SER A 29 5.91 1.59 -23.46
N ALA A 30 5.95 0.31 -23.09
CA ALA A 30 6.30 -0.79 -23.99
C ALA A 30 5.31 -0.93 -25.17
N ARG A 31 4.06 -0.49 -24.96
CA ARG A 31 3.01 -0.42 -26.00
C ARG A 31 2.99 0.90 -26.78
N GLY A 32 3.99 1.75 -26.58
CA GLY A 32 4.14 2.99 -27.34
C GLY A 32 3.37 4.18 -26.79
N TRP A 33 2.98 4.16 -25.51
CA TRP A 33 2.35 5.30 -24.83
C TRP A 33 3.40 6.27 -24.30
N GLU A 34 3.11 7.55 -24.36
CA GLU A 34 3.84 8.58 -23.60
C GLU A 34 3.24 8.68 -22.19
N VAL A 35 4.09 8.57 -21.17
CA VAL A 35 3.66 8.54 -19.78
C VAL A 35 4.31 9.66 -18.97
N ALA A 36 3.53 10.30 -18.09
CA ALA A 36 4.03 11.26 -17.13
C ALA A 36 3.38 11.08 -15.75
N PHE A 37 4.00 11.64 -14.73
CA PHE A 37 3.56 11.52 -13.34
C PHE A 37 3.37 12.89 -12.69
N ALA A 38 2.35 13.00 -11.83
CA ALA A 38 2.17 14.12 -10.91
C ALA A 38 2.40 13.63 -9.47
N LEU A 39 3.57 13.87 -8.90
CA LEU A 39 3.89 13.49 -7.53
C LEU A 39 5.01 14.35 -6.95
N SER A 40 5.16 14.30 -5.63
CA SER A 40 6.33 14.83 -4.91
C SER A 40 6.74 13.89 -3.78
N GLY A 41 7.86 14.15 -3.13
CA GLY A 41 8.27 13.42 -1.93
C GLY A 41 9.29 12.31 -2.18
N PRO A 42 9.40 11.29 -1.28
CA PRO A 42 10.56 10.42 -1.20
C PRO A 42 10.77 9.51 -2.42
N HIS A 43 9.71 9.28 -3.21
CA HIS A 43 9.76 8.36 -4.35
C HIS A 43 10.00 9.05 -5.70
N LEU A 44 10.15 10.37 -5.69
CA LEU A 44 10.41 11.18 -6.90
C LEU A 44 11.64 10.66 -7.69
N ALA A 45 12.73 10.39 -6.98
CA ALA A 45 13.96 9.89 -7.59
C ALA A 45 13.78 8.56 -8.33
N ARG A 46 12.87 7.70 -7.85
CA ARG A 46 12.58 6.41 -8.50
C ARG A 46 11.83 6.57 -9.82
N VAL A 47 10.90 7.53 -9.88
CA VAL A 47 10.16 7.84 -11.11
C VAL A 47 11.08 8.48 -12.15
N HIS A 48 11.98 9.37 -11.72
CA HIS A 48 13.01 9.94 -12.61
C HIS A 48 13.99 8.86 -13.11
N ALA A 49 14.44 7.97 -12.24
CA ALA A 49 15.32 6.86 -12.62
C ALA A 49 14.67 5.90 -13.64
N ALA A 50 13.33 5.78 -13.60
CA ALA A 50 12.56 5.03 -14.60
C ALA A 50 12.36 5.82 -15.92
N GLY A 51 12.88 7.05 -16.03
CA GLY A 51 12.84 7.85 -17.26
C GLY A 51 11.57 8.65 -17.49
N TYR A 52 10.63 8.71 -16.51
CA TYR A 52 9.37 9.43 -16.70
C TYR A 52 9.43 10.89 -16.33
N PRO A 53 8.82 11.79 -17.14
CA PRO A 53 8.60 13.18 -16.79
C PRO A 53 7.75 13.30 -15.52
N VAL A 54 8.13 14.19 -14.62
CA VAL A 54 7.39 14.47 -13.40
C VAL A 54 6.96 15.91 -13.33
N TYR A 55 5.67 16.11 -13.04
CA TYR A 55 5.06 17.38 -12.73
C TYR A 55 4.95 17.47 -11.20
N GLU A 56 5.90 18.15 -10.58
CA GLU A 56 5.98 18.20 -9.11
C GLU A 56 4.99 19.24 -8.55
N PRO A 57 3.97 18.79 -7.75
CA PRO A 57 3.06 19.70 -7.08
C PRO A 57 3.80 20.56 -6.07
N LYS A 58 3.43 21.85 -5.97
CA LYS A 58 3.88 22.71 -4.88
C LYS A 58 3.47 22.05 -3.56
N LYS A 59 4.45 21.85 -2.70
CA LYS A 59 4.29 21.10 -1.44
C LYS A 59 3.05 21.57 -0.69
N PRO A 60 2.05 20.71 -0.48
CA PRO A 60 1.01 21.01 0.47
C PRO A 60 1.66 21.12 1.85
N PHE A 61 0.98 21.83 2.75
CA PHE A 61 1.39 21.95 4.14
C PHE A 61 1.76 20.57 4.69
N ARG A 62 3.03 20.35 4.99
CA ARG A 62 3.45 19.16 5.73
C ARG A 62 3.14 19.39 7.19
N PRO A 63 2.30 18.58 7.84
CA PRO A 63 2.34 18.50 9.29
C PRO A 63 3.81 18.23 9.66
N ARG A 64 4.35 18.99 10.62
CA ARG A 64 5.68 18.68 11.18
C ARG A 64 5.63 17.22 11.59
N ALA A 65 6.48 16.38 11.01
CA ALA A 65 6.70 15.05 11.52
C ALA A 65 7.24 15.25 12.96
N GLU A 66 6.40 14.97 13.93
CA GLU A 66 6.88 14.85 15.29
C GLU A 66 7.83 13.66 15.27
N THR A 67 9.06 13.88 15.69
CA THR A 67 10.13 12.87 15.82
C THR A 67 9.85 11.87 16.94
N ARG A 68 8.63 11.86 17.48
CA ARG A 68 8.17 10.91 18.49
C ARG A 68 7.84 9.57 17.84
N GLU A 69 8.25 8.50 18.51
CA GLU A 69 7.79 7.15 18.15
C GLU A 69 6.27 7.15 18.05
N GLY A 70 5.78 6.70 16.89
CA GLY A 70 4.34 6.57 16.66
C GLY A 70 3.72 5.52 17.61
N PRO A 71 2.39 5.47 17.73
CA PRO A 71 1.72 4.42 18.49
C PRO A 71 2.00 3.04 17.89
N ALA A 72 1.97 2.01 18.74
CA ALA A 72 2.15 0.62 18.30
C ALA A 72 1.11 0.21 17.28
N PHE A 73 -0.12 0.71 17.42
CA PHE A 73 -1.18 0.44 16.47
C PHE A 73 -2.18 1.61 16.39
N THR A 74 -2.57 1.98 15.17
CA THR A 74 -3.55 3.04 14.90
C THR A 74 -4.82 2.45 14.28
N ILE A 75 -5.95 2.80 14.88
CA ILE A 75 -7.26 2.31 14.46
C ILE A 75 -8.04 3.42 13.74
N PHE A 76 -8.44 3.14 12.51
CA PHE A 76 -9.33 3.97 11.68
C PHE A 76 -10.20 3.08 10.79
N SER A 77 -11.32 3.57 10.24
CA SER A 77 -12.31 2.73 9.57
C SER A 77 -12.46 2.96 8.06
N ASP A 78 -12.07 4.12 7.54
CA ASP A 78 -12.40 4.53 6.18
C ASP A 78 -11.35 5.47 5.56
N MET A 79 -11.58 5.84 4.29
CA MET A 79 -10.70 6.74 3.55
C MET A 79 -10.76 8.19 4.05
N ASN A 80 -11.78 8.59 4.81
CA ASN A 80 -11.83 9.96 5.34
C ASN A 80 -10.62 10.28 6.21
N PHE A 81 -10.11 9.31 6.98
CA PHE A 81 -8.86 9.46 7.74
C PHE A 81 -7.65 9.67 6.84
N GLN A 82 -7.63 9.05 5.65
CA GLN A 82 -6.55 9.28 4.68
C GLN A 82 -6.55 10.73 4.20
N LEU A 83 -7.71 11.32 3.92
CA LEU A 83 -7.78 12.73 3.52
C LEU A 83 -7.21 13.68 4.58
N VAL A 84 -7.43 13.36 5.88
CA VAL A 84 -6.83 14.13 6.98
C VAL A 84 -5.31 13.99 6.96
N ARG A 85 -4.80 12.77 6.88
CA ARG A 85 -3.36 12.48 6.79
C ARG A 85 -2.71 13.17 5.60
N ASP A 86 -3.41 13.19 4.48
CA ASP A 86 -2.93 13.76 3.21
C ASP A 86 -3.04 15.30 3.18
N GLY A 87 -3.50 15.93 4.28
CA GLY A 87 -3.47 17.37 4.45
C GLY A 87 -4.61 18.14 3.79
N PHE A 88 -5.67 17.47 3.34
CA PHE A 88 -6.87 18.13 2.80
C PHE A 88 -7.75 18.73 3.89
N HIS A 89 -7.21 19.63 4.71
CA HIS A 89 -7.88 20.17 5.91
C HIS A 89 -8.68 21.45 5.66
N HIS A 90 -8.65 22.00 4.46
CA HIS A 90 -9.37 23.24 4.14
C HIS A 90 -9.75 23.29 2.64
N PRO A 91 -10.94 23.85 2.29
CA PRO A 91 -11.37 24.00 0.88
C PRO A 91 -10.38 24.73 -0.03
N ARG A 92 -9.58 25.66 0.53
CA ARG A 92 -8.53 26.36 -0.22
C ARG A 92 -7.43 25.40 -0.70
N VAL A 93 -7.08 24.41 0.13
CA VAL A 93 -6.05 23.40 -0.21
C VAL A 93 -6.58 22.54 -1.36
N VAL A 94 -7.79 21.98 -1.24
CA VAL A 94 -8.43 21.19 -2.31
C VAL A 94 -8.46 21.98 -3.61
N ARG A 95 -8.94 23.23 -3.57
CA ARG A 95 -9.02 24.08 -4.75
C ARG A 95 -7.65 24.36 -5.37
N ALA A 96 -6.63 24.62 -4.56
CA ALA A 96 -5.28 24.90 -5.04
C ALA A 96 -4.69 23.66 -5.74
N THR A 97 -4.83 22.48 -5.14
CA THR A 97 -4.35 21.22 -5.70
C THR A 97 -5.04 20.86 -7.01
N VAL A 98 -6.37 21.04 -7.10
CA VAL A 98 -7.09 20.81 -8.35
C VAL A 98 -6.65 21.80 -9.43
N LYS A 99 -6.53 23.10 -9.12
CA LYS A 99 -6.05 24.09 -10.08
C LYS A 99 -4.63 23.80 -10.60
N GLU A 100 -3.79 23.24 -9.75
CA GLU A 100 -2.45 22.82 -10.14
C GLU A 100 -2.49 21.59 -11.04
N GLY A 101 -3.29 20.58 -10.69
CA GLY A 101 -3.54 19.42 -11.52
C GLY A 101 -4.06 19.78 -12.91
N LEU A 102 -5.02 20.71 -13.00
CA LEU A 102 -5.52 21.20 -14.30
C LEU A 102 -4.42 21.81 -15.17
N ARG A 103 -3.49 22.61 -14.57
CA ARG A 103 -2.35 23.16 -15.32
C ARG A 103 -1.39 22.06 -15.82
N PHE A 104 -1.23 21.00 -15.05
CA PHE A 104 -0.43 19.85 -15.44
C PHE A 104 -1.08 19.09 -16.60
N VAL A 105 -2.40 18.86 -16.52
CA VAL A 105 -3.19 18.25 -17.61
C VAL A 105 -3.11 19.09 -18.88
N GLU A 106 -3.31 20.41 -18.80
CA GLU A 106 -3.20 21.32 -19.94
C GLU A 106 -1.81 21.28 -20.59
N ARG A 107 -0.74 21.19 -19.78
CA ARG A 107 0.62 21.17 -20.28
C ARG A 107 1.00 19.82 -20.90
N PHE A 108 0.61 18.71 -20.31
CA PHE A 108 0.94 17.36 -20.81
C PHE A 108 -0.01 16.89 -21.89
N LYS A 109 -1.28 17.32 -21.85
CA LYS A 109 -2.36 16.95 -22.79
C LYS A 109 -2.54 15.43 -22.87
N PRO A 110 -2.89 14.76 -21.77
CA PRO A 110 -3.13 13.33 -21.76
C PRO A 110 -4.43 12.94 -22.46
N ASP A 111 -4.51 11.69 -22.89
CA ASP A 111 -5.74 11.05 -23.37
C ASP A 111 -6.49 10.34 -22.23
N VAL A 112 -5.78 10.01 -21.13
CA VAL A 112 -6.34 9.35 -19.95
C VAL A 112 -5.66 9.80 -18.68
N LEU A 113 -6.42 9.92 -17.59
CA LEU A 113 -5.92 10.15 -16.23
C LEU A 113 -5.95 8.85 -15.46
N VAL A 114 -4.84 8.47 -14.83
CA VAL A 114 -4.72 7.26 -14.02
C VAL A 114 -4.44 7.65 -12.56
N GLY A 115 -5.40 7.42 -11.67
CA GLY A 115 -5.25 7.61 -10.23
C GLY A 115 -4.94 6.31 -9.51
N ASP A 116 -4.03 6.32 -8.53
CA ASP A 116 -3.91 5.24 -7.56
C ASP A 116 -4.29 5.75 -6.18
N THR A 117 -5.55 5.52 -5.81
CA THR A 117 -6.16 5.99 -4.54
C THR A 117 -5.99 7.51 -4.34
N TRP A 118 -5.81 8.27 -5.43
CA TRP A 118 -5.68 9.72 -5.38
C TRP A 118 -7.06 10.38 -5.55
N PRO A 119 -7.57 11.09 -4.53
CA PRO A 119 -8.97 11.51 -4.49
C PRO A 119 -9.35 12.58 -5.52
N LEU A 120 -8.37 13.28 -6.08
CA LEU A 120 -8.66 14.39 -7.01
C LEU A 120 -8.61 13.98 -8.50
N THR A 121 -8.23 12.75 -8.83
CA THR A 121 -8.18 12.30 -10.24
C THR A 121 -9.57 12.35 -10.87
N SER A 122 -10.61 11.89 -10.18
CA SER A 122 -12.00 11.97 -10.66
C SER A 122 -12.49 13.41 -10.83
N VAL A 123 -12.07 14.31 -9.96
CA VAL A 123 -12.39 15.74 -10.06
C VAL A 123 -11.73 16.34 -11.30
N LEU A 124 -10.48 16.02 -11.56
CA LEU A 124 -9.78 16.45 -12.78
C LEU A 124 -10.44 15.91 -14.04
N GLY A 125 -10.80 14.62 -14.07
CA GLY A 125 -11.50 14.02 -15.21
C GLY A 125 -12.83 14.70 -15.53
N ARG A 126 -13.65 14.94 -14.50
CA ARG A 126 -14.94 15.63 -14.67
C ARG A 126 -14.78 17.09 -15.16
N LEU A 127 -13.71 17.77 -14.78
CA LEU A 127 -13.45 19.15 -15.21
C LEU A 127 -12.83 19.25 -16.60
N THR A 128 -12.18 18.20 -17.07
CA THR A 128 -11.48 18.19 -18.37
C THR A 128 -12.22 17.35 -19.44
N GLY A 129 -13.19 16.52 -19.04
CA GLY A 129 -13.84 15.56 -19.93
C GLY A 129 -12.98 14.33 -20.27
N LEU A 130 -11.81 14.21 -19.66
CA LEU A 130 -10.91 13.08 -19.91
C LEU A 130 -11.38 11.81 -19.18
N PRO A 131 -11.16 10.62 -19.76
CA PRO A 131 -11.43 9.36 -19.11
C PRO A 131 -10.54 9.19 -17.88
N VAL A 132 -11.10 8.58 -16.83
CA VAL A 132 -10.43 8.33 -15.55
C VAL A 132 -10.36 6.85 -15.26
N VAL A 133 -9.14 6.38 -15.02
CA VAL A 133 -8.84 5.06 -14.48
C VAL A 133 -8.46 5.21 -13.01
N GLN A 134 -9.03 4.39 -12.14
CA GLN A 134 -8.65 4.35 -10.73
C GLN A 134 -8.07 2.97 -10.37
N ILE A 135 -6.88 2.93 -9.85
CA ILE A 135 -6.30 1.75 -9.21
C ILE A 135 -6.72 1.80 -7.75
N ILE A 136 -7.61 0.89 -7.33
CA ILE A 136 -8.21 0.90 -6.00
C ILE A 136 -8.34 -0.51 -5.44
N LYS A 137 -8.27 -0.61 -4.11
CA LYS A 137 -8.58 -1.84 -3.39
C LYS A 137 -10.06 -1.87 -3.01
N SER A 138 -10.59 -3.07 -2.72
CA SER A 138 -11.99 -3.22 -2.31
C SER A 138 -12.35 -2.37 -1.09
N VAL A 139 -11.42 -2.18 -0.15
CA VAL A 139 -11.63 -1.40 1.09
C VAL A 139 -11.92 0.07 0.87
N VAL A 140 -11.55 0.62 -0.29
CA VAL A 140 -11.81 2.02 -0.68
C VAL A 140 -12.66 2.12 -1.93
N HIS A 141 -13.19 1.00 -2.41
CA HIS A 141 -14.08 0.97 -3.56
C HIS A 141 -15.40 1.67 -3.24
N PRO A 142 -15.94 2.56 -4.11
CA PRO A 142 -17.18 3.29 -3.85
C PRO A 142 -18.37 2.40 -3.49
N ALA A 143 -18.47 1.19 -4.05
CA ALA A 143 -19.51 0.22 -3.74
C ALA A 143 -19.31 -0.53 -2.40
N ARG A 144 -18.12 -0.47 -1.82
CA ARG A 144 -17.81 -1.14 -0.56
C ARG A 144 -16.83 -0.32 0.28
N PRO A 145 -17.29 0.71 0.95
CA PRO A 145 -16.42 1.72 1.57
C PRO A 145 -15.97 1.40 2.99
N ASN A 146 -15.64 0.15 3.36
CA ASN A 146 -15.25 -0.19 4.73
C ASN A 146 -14.04 -1.10 4.78
N LEU A 147 -13.17 -0.85 5.75
CA LEU A 147 -12.20 -1.81 6.23
C LEU A 147 -12.93 -3.01 6.80
N ILE A 148 -12.77 -4.11 6.19
CA ILE A 148 -13.67 -5.24 6.04
C ILE A 148 -14.02 -5.99 7.28
N TRP A 149 -13.27 -5.89 8.31
CA TRP A 149 -13.39 -6.85 9.39
C TRP A 149 -13.85 -6.26 10.70
N TRP A 150 -14.18 -4.96 10.70
CA TRP A 150 -14.85 -4.32 11.79
C TRP A 150 -16.29 -3.95 11.41
N GLU A 151 -17.17 -4.90 11.54
CA GLU A 151 -18.60 -4.62 11.52
C GLU A 151 -19.18 -5.12 12.84
N PRO A 152 -19.52 -4.26 13.81
CA PRO A 152 -19.44 -2.79 13.78
C PRO A 152 -18.00 -2.23 14.04
N PRO A 153 -17.73 -0.97 13.65
CA PRO A 153 -16.50 -0.30 14.02
C PRO A 153 -16.28 -0.28 15.54
N PRO A 154 -15.02 -0.29 16.02
CA PRO A 154 -14.74 -0.25 17.45
C PRO A 154 -15.41 0.94 18.15
N PRO A 155 -15.99 0.73 19.35
CA PRO A 155 -16.63 1.80 20.10
C PRO A 155 -15.68 2.98 20.34
N GLY A 156 -16.21 4.21 20.17
CA GLY A 156 -15.44 5.42 20.37
C GLY A 156 -14.68 5.94 19.15
N LEU A 157 -14.63 5.19 18.05
CA LEU A 157 -14.11 5.67 16.79
C LEU A 157 -15.11 6.66 16.16
N LEU A 158 -14.60 7.81 15.68
CA LEU A 158 -15.42 8.81 14.99
C LEU A 158 -14.71 9.24 13.70
N SER A 159 -15.31 8.90 12.56
CA SER A 159 -14.77 9.25 11.26
C SER A 159 -14.79 10.77 10.99
N PRO A 160 -13.77 11.35 10.35
CA PRO A 160 -13.79 12.73 9.87
C PRO A 160 -14.87 12.93 8.79
N ASP A 161 -15.53 14.10 8.79
CA ASP A 161 -16.51 14.45 7.76
C ASP A 161 -15.83 15.18 6.59
N PRO A 162 -15.79 14.62 5.37
CA PRO A 162 -15.15 15.26 4.21
C PRO A 162 -15.98 16.39 3.61
N ARG A 163 -17.30 16.43 3.86
CA ARG A 163 -18.23 17.36 3.22
C ARG A 163 -17.90 18.83 3.39
N PRO A 164 -17.53 19.34 4.62
CA PRO A 164 -17.19 20.75 4.80
C PRO A 164 -15.94 21.19 4.04
N VAL A 165 -15.06 20.25 3.68
CA VAL A 165 -13.81 20.53 2.99
C VAL A 165 -13.96 20.43 1.47
N PHE A 166 -14.66 19.43 0.98
CA PHE A 166 -14.74 19.15 -0.45
C PHE A 166 -15.98 19.75 -1.12
N ASN A 167 -17.17 19.66 -0.53
CA ASN A 167 -18.41 20.08 -1.17
C ASN A 167 -18.47 21.58 -1.55
N PRO A 168 -17.92 22.54 -0.76
CA PRO A 168 -17.86 23.93 -1.21
C PRO A 168 -17.04 24.14 -2.48
N VAL A 169 -16.03 23.29 -2.71
CA VAL A 169 -15.18 23.35 -3.89
C VAL A 169 -15.87 22.68 -5.08
N LEU A 170 -16.45 21.50 -4.88
CA LEU A 170 -17.18 20.75 -5.91
C LEU A 170 -18.37 21.56 -6.43
N ARG A 171 -19.17 22.11 -5.51
CA ARG A 171 -20.34 22.97 -5.86
C ARG A 171 -19.94 24.16 -6.71
N ARG A 172 -18.82 24.81 -6.39
CA ARG A 172 -18.31 25.96 -7.16
C ARG A 172 -17.98 25.60 -8.61
N TRP A 173 -17.65 24.34 -8.89
CA TRP A 173 -17.35 23.83 -10.22
C TRP A 173 -18.53 23.08 -10.87
N GLY A 174 -19.71 23.11 -10.23
CA GLY A 174 -20.90 22.41 -10.74
C GLY A 174 -20.78 20.89 -10.69
N LEU A 175 -19.89 20.37 -9.83
CA LEU A 175 -19.68 18.94 -9.66
C LEU A 175 -20.58 18.37 -8.55
N PRO A 176 -20.95 17.07 -8.64
CA PRO A 176 -21.69 16.39 -7.59
C PRO A 176 -20.98 16.48 -6.23
N GLU A 177 -21.77 16.71 -5.19
CA GLU A 177 -21.28 16.68 -3.80
C GLU A 177 -21.03 15.24 -3.37
N ILE A 178 -20.13 15.08 -2.40
CA ILE A 178 -19.78 13.80 -1.81
C ILE A 178 -20.37 13.63 -0.41
N ALA A 179 -20.66 12.40 -0.01
CA ALA A 179 -21.02 12.06 1.36
C ALA A 179 -19.80 11.53 2.13
N ARG A 180 -18.86 10.90 1.46
CA ARG A 180 -17.66 10.23 2.01
C ARG A 180 -16.49 10.32 1.02
N ALA A 181 -15.27 10.03 1.48
CA ALA A 181 -14.07 10.15 0.67
C ALA A 181 -14.03 9.20 -0.52
N GLU A 182 -14.61 8.02 -0.39
CA GLU A 182 -14.66 7.00 -1.43
C GLU A 182 -15.46 7.47 -2.67
N ASP A 183 -16.39 8.42 -2.51
CA ASP A 183 -17.12 9.02 -3.62
C ASP A 183 -16.21 9.80 -4.58
N LEU A 184 -14.98 10.13 -4.15
CA LEU A 184 -13.93 10.74 -4.96
C LEU A 184 -13.11 9.72 -5.77
N LEU A 185 -13.28 8.42 -5.52
CA LEU A 185 -12.54 7.35 -6.21
C LEU A 185 -13.32 6.72 -7.37
N THR A 186 -14.32 7.44 -7.88
CA THR A 186 -15.05 7.03 -9.08
C THR A 186 -14.19 7.25 -10.33
N GLY A 187 -14.44 6.46 -11.36
CA GLY A 187 -13.77 6.55 -12.67
C GLY A 187 -14.59 5.86 -13.75
N ASP A 188 -14.11 5.90 -14.98
CA ASP A 188 -14.67 5.17 -16.12
C ASP A 188 -14.16 3.73 -16.16
N LEU A 189 -13.07 3.45 -15.43
CA LEU A 189 -12.49 2.13 -15.26
C LEU A 189 -11.88 2.01 -13.86
N LEU A 190 -12.25 0.99 -13.11
CA LEU A 190 -11.77 0.69 -11.78
C LEU A 190 -10.95 -0.60 -11.81
N LEU A 191 -9.64 -0.48 -11.58
CA LEU A 191 -8.71 -1.60 -11.57
C LEU A 191 -8.43 -2.04 -10.14
N VAL A 192 -8.78 -3.28 -9.81
CA VAL A 192 -8.47 -3.89 -8.51
C VAL A 192 -7.17 -4.69 -8.66
N PRO A 193 -6.06 -4.22 -8.06
CA PRO A 193 -4.74 -4.85 -8.24
C PRO A 193 -4.58 -6.11 -7.37
N SER A 194 -5.56 -7.00 -7.37
CA SER A 194 -5.71 -8.17 -6.50
C SER A 194 -6.52 -9.27 -7.19
N ILE A 195 -6.94 -10.23 -6.38
CA ILE A 195 -7.87 -11.31 -6.71
C ILE A 195 -9.08 -11.28 -5.77
N PRO A 196 -10.25 -11.83 -6.15
CA PRO A 196 -11.46 -11.81 -5.33
C PRO A 196 -11.30 -12.42 -3.93
N GLU A 197 -10.46 -13.43 -3.78
CA GLU A 197 -10.21 -14.11 -2.52
C GLU A 197 -9.55 -13.19 -1.47
N LEU A 198 -8.72 -12.26 -1.93
CA LEU A 198 -8.02 -11.31 -1.06
C LEU A 198 -8.68 -9.94 -1.00
N ASP A 199 -9.42 -9.58 -2.02
CA ASP A 199 -10.06 -8.27 -2.13
C ASP A 199 -11.52 -8.41 -2.58
N PRO A 200 -12.39 -9.09 -1.80
CA PRO A 200 -13.75 -9.40 -2.22
C PRO A 200 -14.58 -8.13 -2.44
N LEU A 201 -15.26 -8.10 -3.57
CA LEU A 201 -16.25 -7.08 -3.95
C LEU A 201 -17.58 -7.75 -4.27
N PRO A 202 -18.72 -7.02 -4.22
CA PRO A 202 -19.96 -7.50 -4.78
C PRO A 202 -19.77 -7.97 -6.23
N PRO A 203 -20.46 -9.01 -6.68
CA PRO A 203 -20.41 -9.44 -8.08
C PRO A 203 -20.98 -8.36 -9.01
N ASP A 204 -20.60 -8.43 -10.27
CA ASP A 204 -21.17 -7.65 -11.37
C ASP A 204 -21.13 -6.12 -11.20
N LEU A 205 -20.09 -5.61 -10.52
CA LEU A 205 -19.86 -4.17 -10.45
C LEU A 205 -19.48 -3.63 -11.84
N PRO A 206 -20.15 -2.57 -12.32
CA PRO A 206 -19.82 -1.99 -13.60
C PRO A 206 -18.40 -1.42 -13.61
N ASP A 207 -17.74 -1.51 -14.75
CA ASP A 207 -16.44 -0.92 -15.02
C ASP A 207 -15.33 -1.29 -14.01
N THR A 208 -15.52 -2.39 -13.26
CA THR A 208 -14.63 -2.86 -12.20
C THR A 208 -14.00 -4.20 -12.58
N TYR A 209 -12.65 -4.25 -12.64
CA TYR A 209 -11.92 -5.42 -13.08
C TYR A 209 -10.80 -5.78 -12.10
N TYR A 210 -10.75 -7.05 -11.71
CA TYR A 210 -9.56 -7.61 -11.08
C TYR A 210 -8.48 -7.81 -12.13
N VAL A 211 -7.30 -7.29 -11.85
CA VAL A 211 -6.15 -7.40 -12.78
C VAL A 211 -4.97 -8.18 -12.20
N GLY A 212 -5.09 -8.64 -10.97
CA GLY A 212 -3.98 -9.28 -10.27
C GLY A 212 -2.93 -8.28 -9.79
N ALA A 213 -1.76 -8.75 -9.42
CA ALA A 213 -0.72 -7.92 -8.84
C ALA A 213 -0.14 -6.92 -9.86
N LEU A 214 -0.24 -5.63 -9.57
CA LEU A 214 0.47 -4.58 -10.32
C LEU A 214 1.89 -4.44 -9.75
N VAL A 215 2.74 -5.36 -10.11
CA VAL A 215 4.19 -5.35 -9.83
C VAL A 215 4.93 -5.46 -11.14
N ALA A 216 6.11 -4.85 -11.25
CA ALA A 216 6.89 -4.95 -12.46
C ALA A 216 7.10 -6.43 -12.85
N SER A 217 6.85 -6.76 -14.13
CA SER A 217 6.94 -8.15 -14.65
C SER A 217 8.36 -8.69 -14.50
N ASP A 218 9.26 -7.83 -14.69
CA ASP A 218 10.65 -8.06 -14.51
C ASP A 218 11.11 -7.59 -13.17
N GLY A 219 10.55 -7.87 -12.17
CA GLY A 219 11.33 -7.58 -11.03
C GLY A 219 12.76 -7.73 -11.46
N ALA A 220 13.05 -6.86 -12.45
CA ALA A 220 14.15 -6.95 -13.31
C ALA A 220 15.15 -7.80 -12.64
N SER A 221 15.58 -8.81 -13.03
CA SER A 221 16.69 -9.54 -12.48
C SER A 221 17.34 -8.69 -11.39
N ALA A 222 16.64 -8.53 -10.28
CA ALA A 222 17.20 -7.87 -9.12
C ALA A 222 18.33 -8.82 -8.83
N GLN A 223 19.49 -8.42 -9.29
CA GLN A 223 20.70 -9.21 -9.24
C GLN A 223 20.75 -9.78 -7.85
N GLU A 224 20.69 -11.09 -7.74
CA GLU A 224 20.70 -11.74 -6.42
C GLU A 224 21.82 -11.10 -5.61
N PRO A 225 21.56 -10.67 -4.37
CA PRO A 225 22.60 -10.10 -3.55
C PRO A 225 23.76 -11.09 -3.42
N PRO A 226 25.02 -10.64 -3.40
CA PRO A 226 26.17 -11.54 -3.28
C PRO A 226 26.06 -12.50 -2.09
N TRP A 227 25.46 -12.06 -0.99
CA TRP A 227 25.25 -12.85 0.21
C TRP A 227 24.20 -13.98 0.07
N PHE A 228 23.48 -14.07 -1.04
CA PHE A 228 22.62 -15.25 -1.32
C PHE A 228 23.43 -16.53 -1.43
N ALA A 229 24.68 -16.43 -1.88
CA ALA A 229 25.58 -17.57 -1.93
C ALA A 229 25.98 -18.09 -0.53
N ASP A 230 25.84 -17.25 0.50
CA ASP A 230 26.15 -17.60 1.89
C ASP A 230 25.00 -18.36 2.59
N LEU A 231 23.79 -18.38 1.97
CA LEU A 231 22.63 -19.03 2.56
C LEU A 231 22.73 -20.55 2.44
N ASP A 232 22.57 -21.24 3.56
CA ASP A 232 22.52 -22.69 3.63
C ASP A 232 21.12 -23.18 3.21
N VAL A 233 21.03 -23.83 2.05
CA VAL A 233 19.76 -24.33 1.49
C VAL A 233 19.10 -25.45 2.32
N SER A 234 19.83 -26.04 3.28
CA SER A 234 19.28 -27.05 4.18
C SER A 234 18.58 -26.46 5.41
N ARG A 235 18.67 -25.15 5.61
CA ARG A 235 18.09 -24.43 6.74
C ARG A 235 16.92 -23.53 6.29
N PRO A 236 15.82 -23.42 7.06
CA PRO A 236 14.72 -22.57 6.72
C PRO A 236 15.12 -21.08 6.71
N LEU A 237 14.56 -20.33 5.76
CA LEU A 237 14.79 -18.89 5.58
C LEU A 237 13.56 -18.09 6.03
N LEU A 238 13.76 -17.21 7.00
CA LEU A 238 12.78 -16.21 7.40
C LEU A 238 13.19 -14.83 6.84
N TYR A 239 12.33 -14.23 6.03
CA TYR A 239 12.48 -12.83 5.63
C TYR A 239 11.64 -11.91 6.50
N VAL A 240 12.25 -10.87 7.06
CA VAL A 240 11.57 -9.86 7.88
C VAL A 240 11.67 -8.49 7.24
N THR A 241 10.52 -7.82 7.04
CA THR A 241 10.49 -6.47 6.48
C THR A 241 9.39 -5.60 7.08
N ILE A 242 9.74 -4.35 7.37
CA ILE A 242 8.79 -3.33 7.82
C ILE A 242 8.28 -2.43 6.67
N GLY A 243 8.71 -2.71 5.44
CA GLY A 243 8.39 -1.91 4.26
C GLY A 243 8.93 -0.47 4.35
N GLY A 244 8.42 0.40 3.49
CA GLY A 244 8.80 1.82 3.46
C GLY A 244 8.11 2.70 4.51
N GLY A 245 7.17 2.16 5.31
CA GLY A 245 6.35 2.90 6.27
C GLY A 245 7.09 3.24 7.58
N ALA A 246 6.62 4.30 8.27
CA ALA A 246 7.04 4.58 9.65
C ALA A 246 6.02 3.95 10.61
N GLY A 247 6.48 3.15 11.54
CA GLY A 247 5.66 2.59 12.60
C GLY A 247 6.54 2.14 13.76
N PRO A 248 5.98 1.86 14.94
CA PRO A 248 6.75 1.44 16.11
C PRO A 248 7.46 0.09 15.91
N VAL A 249 6.94 -0.75 15.00
CA VAL A 249 7.64 -1.98 14.56
C VAL A 249 8.91 -1.63 13.76
N GLY A 250 9.05 -0.40 13.26
CA GLY A 250 10.30 0.12 12.70
C GLY A 250 11.24 0.72 13.75
N SER A 251 10.96 0.53 15.03
CA SER A 251 11.88 0.93 16.08
C SER A 251 13.08 -0.01 16.18
N ARG A 252 14.18 0.49 16.69
CA ARG A 252 15.36 -0.36 17.00
C ARG A 252 14.98 -1.55 17.88
N CYS A 253 14.04 -1.36 18.80
CA CYS A 253 13.55 -2.41 19.70
C CYS A 253 12.94 -3.58 18.95
N PHE A 254 12.23 -3.36 17.84
CA PHE A 254 11.67 -4.46 17.05
C PHE A 254 12.76 -5.33 16.40
N PHE A 255 13.79 -4.71 15.82
CA PHE A 255 14.89 -5.45 15.22
C PHE A 255 15.69 -6.24 16.26
N THR A 256 15.91 -5.66 17.45
CA THR A 256 16.50 -6.36 18.59
C THR A 256 15.65 -7.55 19.00
N LEU A 257 14.32 -7.35 19.09
CA LEU A 257 13.39 -8.42 19.45
C LEU A 257 13.39 -9.56 18.42
N VAL A 258 13.48 -9.24 17.12
CA VAL A 258 13.63 -10.27 16.06
C VAL A 258 14.94 -11.03 16.23
N ALA A 259 16.04 -10.34 16.46
CA ALA A 259 17.34 -10.98 16.68
C ALA A 259 17.33 -11.91 17.91
N GLU A 260 16.72 -11.49 19.01
CA GLU A 260 16.53 -12.29 20.21
C GLU A 260 15.62 -13.51 19.96
N ALA A 261 14.53 -13.31 19.20
CA ALA A 261 13.57 -14.38 18.90
C ALA A 261 14.20 -15.56 18.18
N PHE A 262 15.16 -15.29 17.30
CA PHE A 262 15.73 -16.31 16.42
C PHE A 262 17.20 -16.61 16.70
N ALA A 263 17.81 -16.02 17.75
CA ALA A 263 19.15 -16.41 18.20
C ALA A 263 19.22 -17.92 18.47
N ASP A 264 20.30 -18.54 18.02
CA ASP A 264 20.63 -19.95 18.25
C ASP A 264 19.52 -20.94 17.78
N THR A 265 18.72 -20.55 16.78
CA THR A 265 17.72 -21.41 16.16
C THR A 265 18.22 -21.98 14.84
N ILE A 266 17.44 -22.91 14.25
CA ILE A 266 17.71 -23.44 12.90
C ILE A 266 17.50 -22.40 11.80
N TRP A 267 16.79 -21.30 12.08
CA TRP A 267 16.43 -20.30 11.09
C TRP A 267 17.63 -19.49 10.61
N GLN A 268 17.68 -19.24 9.33
CA GLN A 268 18.43 -18.13 8.76
C GLN A 268 17.48 -16.95 8.65
N VAL A 269 17.86 -15.80 9.17
CA VAL A 269 16.96 -14.62 9.20
C VAL A 269 17.57 -13.47 8.44
N VAL A 270 16.86 -12.98 7.42
CA VAL A 270 17.23 -11.77 6.70
C VAL A 270 16.24 -10.67 7.05
N VAL A 271 16.74 -9.59 7.61
CA VAL A 271 15.93 -8.43 8.05
C VAL A 271 16.24 -7.22 7.20
N SER A 272 15.27 -6.74 6.44
CA SER A 272 15.38 -5.45 5.74
C SER A 272 15.00 -4.29 6.67
N THR A 273 15.95 -3.41 6.95
CA THR A 273 15.74 -2.23 7.81
C THR A 273 15.17 -1.03 7.07
N SER A 274 14.88 -1.20 5.76
CA SER A 274 14.23 -0.23 4.85
C SER A 274 14.93 1.13 4.71
N ALA A 275 16.23 1.17 4.73
CA ALA A 275 17.06 2.39 4.62
C ALA A 275 16.78 3.48 5.70
N LYS A 276 15.88 3.21 6.65
CA LYS A 276 15.61 4.12 7.78
C LYS A 276 16.57 3.96 8.92
N PHE A 277 17.04 2.74 9.09
CA PHE A 277 18.03 2.40 10.09
C PHE A 277 19.25 1.81 9.38
N SER A 278 20.42 2.40 9.61
CA SER A 278 21.65 1.74 9.18
C SER A 278 21.83 0.44 9.98
N PRO A 279 22.14 -0.69 9.36
CA PRO A 279 22.53 -1.89 10.10
C PRO A 279 23.60 -1.64 11.15
N ALA A 280 24.52 -0.69 10.88
CA ALA A 280 25.58 -0.31 11.82
C ALA A 280 25.07 0.40 13.09
N ASP A 281 23.85 0.94 13.06
CA ASP A 281 23.22 1.58 14.22
C ASP A 281 22.44 0.59 15.11
N LEU A 282 22.34 -0.67 14.69
CA LEU A 282 21.66 -1.74 15.40
C LEU A 282 22.66 -2.57 16.22
N PRO A 283 22.21 -3.29 17.26
CA PRO A 283 23.05 -4.27 17.94
C PRO A 283 23.62 -5.29 16.97
N VAL A 284 24.82 -5.80 17.26
CA VAL A 284 25.43 -6.88 16.48
C VAL A 284 24.48 -8.09 16.52
N PRO A 285 23.99 -8.56 15.37
CA PRO A 285 23.05 -9.67 15.36
C PRO A 285 23.75 -11.01 15.65
N PRO A 286 23.00 -12.04 16.09
CA PRO A 286 23.48 -13.41 16.13
C PRO A 286 23.98 -13.90 14.76
N PRO A 287 24.85 -14.89 14.68
CA PRO A 287 25.45 -15.35 13.42
C PRO A 287 24.44 -15.79 12.35
N ASN A 288 23.26 -16.24 12.77
CA ASN A 288 22.18 -16.68 11.88
C ASN A 288 21.17 -15.57 11.51
N VAL A 289 21.42 -14.33 11.95
CA VAL A 289 20.56 -13.15 11.64
C VAL A 289 21.40 -12.13 10.89
N ARG A 290 20.86 -11.62 9.76
CA ARG A 290 21.49 -10.61 8.92
C ARG A 290 20.62 -9.38 8.84
N PHE A 291 21.14 -8.20 9.13
CA PHE A 291 20.49 -6.90 8.89
C PHE A 291 21.00 -6.31 7.59
N GLU A 292 20.06 -5.96 6.70
CA GLU A 292 20.34 -5.30 5.42
C GLU A 292 19.53 -3.99 5.31
N SER A 293 20.16 -2.93 4.85
CA SER A 293 19.46 -1.64 4.66
C SER A 293 18.42 -1.72 3.55
N TRP A 294 18.67 -2.52 2.54
CA TRP A 294 17.76 -2.77 1.43
C TRP A 294 18.07 -4.14 0.81
N VAL A 295 17.00 -4.83 0.39
CA VAL A 295 17.11 -6.10 -0.32
C VAL A 295 16.15 -6.11 -1.52
N PRO A 296 16.42 -6.88 -2.58
CA PRO A 296 15.47 -7.13 -3.65
C PRO A 296 14.33 -8.03 -3.12
N GLY A 297 13.28 -7.39 -2.57
CA GLY A 297 12.23 -8.06 -1.77
C GLY A 297 11.65 -9.29 -2.45
N LEU A 298 11.26 -9.17 -3.74
CA LEU A 298 10.68 -10.30 -4.46
C LEU A 298 11.63 -11.51 -4.57
N ALA A 299 12.93 -11.27 -4.82
CA ALA A 299 13.92 -12.36 -4.91
C ALA A 299 14.13 -13.05 -3.56
N VAL A 300 14.15 -12.28 -2.46
CA VAL A 300 14.28 -12.84 -1.11
C VAL A 300 13.02 -13.58 -0.71
N ILE A 301 11.84 -13.03 -0.98
CA ILE A 301 10.54 -13.68 -0.71
C ILE A 301 10.45 -15.01 -1.45
N ALA A 302 10.84 -15.06 -2.72
CA ALA A 302 10.78 -16.28 -3.53
C ALA A 302 11.63 -17.45 -2.97
N ARG A 303 12.65 -17.14 -2.16
CA ARG A 303 13.50 -18.14 -1.49
C ARG A 303 13.13 -18.40 -0.02
N SER A 304 12.18 -17.62 0.51
CA SER A 304 11.81 -17.70 1.92
C SER A 304 10.82 -18.83 2.20
N ASP A 305 10.94 -19.43 3.36
CA ASP A 305 9.94 -20.37 3.88
C ASP A 305 8.78 -19.63 4.54
N VAL A 306 9.08 -18.53 5.24
CA VAL A 306 8.09 -17.66 5.86
C VAL A 306 8.51 -16.21 5.68
N VAL A 307 7.54 -15.31 5.48
CA VAL A 307 7.77 -13.86 5.48
C VAL A 307 7.06 -13.22 6.66
N MET A 308 7.81 -12.52 7.51
CA MET A 308 7.25 -11.69 8.58
C MET A 308 7.26 -10.23 8.15
N PHE A 309 6.09 -9.59 8.07
CA PHE A 309 6.02 -8.22 7.58
C PHE A 309 4.84 -7.42 8.17
N HIS A 310 4.81 -6.13 7.87
CA HIS A 310 3.86 -5.18 8.44
C HIS A 310 2.45 -5.20 7.83
N GLY A 311 2.15 -6.06 6.86
CA GLY A 311 0.84 -6.09 6.19
C GLY A 311 0.67 -5.06 5.07
N GLY A 312 1.76 -4.46 4.59
CA GLY A 312 1.70 -3.56 3.44
C GLY A 312 1.25 -4.30 2.17
N TYR A 313 0.34 -3.69 1.42
CA TYR A 313 -0.31 -4.35 0.28
C TYR A 313 0.66 -4.85 -0.80
N GLY A 314 1.73 -4.09 -1.10
CA GLY A 314 2.75 -4.52 -2.06
C GLY A 314 3.39 -5.86 -1.64
N THR A 315 3.90 -5.92 -0.41
CA THR A 315 4.51 -7.15 0.12
C THR A 315 3.49 -8.29 0.25
N THR A 316 2.22 -7.99 0.60
CA THR A 316 1.15 -9.00 0.56
C THR A 316 1.05 -9.65 -0.82
N MET A 317 1.00 -8.85 -1.88
CA MET A 317 0.90 -9.37 -3.25
C MET A 317 2.18 -10.06 -3.73
N GLU A 318 3.35 -9.64 -3.26
CA GLU A 318 4.62 -10.33 -3.50
C GLU A 318 4.65 -11.71 -2.85
N CYS A 319 4.20 -11.83 -1.58
CA CYS A 319 4.08 -13.11 -0.89
C CYS A 319 3.10 -14.05 -1.63
N VAL A 320 1.94 -13.54 -2.03
CA VAL A 320 0.96 -14.31 -2.80
C VAL A 320 1.53 -14.76 -4.15
N ARG A 321 2.22 -13.87 -4.87
CA ARG A 321 2.86 -14.19 -6.15
C ARG A 321 3.91 -15.30 -6.03
N CYS A 322 4.63 -15.34 -4.92
CA CYS A 322 5.64 -16.37 -4.66
C CYS A 322 5.07 -17.63 -4.01
N GLY A 323 3.80 -17.62 -3.55
CA GLY A 323 3.21 -18.74 -2.82
C GLY A 323 3.85 -18.95 -1.44
N VAL A 324 4.28 -17.86 -0.77
CA VAL A 324 4.98 -17.92 0.51
C VAL A 324 4.05 -17.51 1.65
N PRO A 325 3.88 -18.36 2.67
CA PRO A 325 3.04 -18.06 3.81
C PRO A 325 3.65 -16.97 4.70
N SER A 326 2.81 -16.28 5.47
CA SER A 326 3.22 -15.03 6.11
C SER A 326 2.77 -14.89 7.55
N VAL A 327 3.60 -14.24 8.37
CA VAL A 327 3.22 -13.65 9.66
C VAL A 327 3.13 -12.14 9.50
N VAL A 328 1.94 -11.59 9.78
CA VAL A 328 1.66 -10.16 9.60
C VAL A 328 1.61 -9.46 10.95
N ILE A 329 2.44 -8.42 11.12
CA ILE A 329 2.50 -7.56 12.31
C ILE A 329 2.10 -6.14 11.92
N PRO A 330 0.80 -5.81 11.94
CA PRO A 330 0.32 -4.54 11.40
C PRO A 330 0.52 -3.36 12.35
N PHE A 331 0.65 -2.13 11.81
CA PHE A 331 0.71 -0.88 12.59
C PHE A 331 -0.61 -0.11 12.57
N HIS A 332 -1.47 -0.45 11.64
CA HIS A 332 -2.77 0.18 11.49
C HIS A 332 -3.77 -0.75 10.79
N SER A 333 -5.02 -0.38 10.87
CA SER A 333 -6.17 -1.18 10.43
C SER A 333 -6.12 -1.63 8.99
N GLU A 334 -5.62 -0.82 8.07
CA GLU A 334 -5.54 -1.23 6.66
C GLU A 334 -4.53 -2.37 6.48
N GLN A 335 -3.40 -2.32 7.20
CA GLN A 335 -2.42 -3.40 7.18
C GLN A 335 -2.95 -4.65 7.87
N GLU A 336 -3.66 -4.48 8.98
CA GLU A 336 -4.37 -5.57 9.63
C GLU A 336 -5.39 -6.21 8.69
N SER A 337 -6.18 -5.41 7.96
CA SER A 337 -7.14 -5.91 6.97
C SER A 337 -6.48 -6.79 5.91
N ASN A 338 -5.31 -6.40 5.39
CA ASN A 338 -4.56 -7.22 4.45
C ASN A 338 -4.11 -8.55 5.10
N GLY A 339 -3.56 -8.49 6.31
CA GLY A 339 -3.11 -9.68 7.05
C GLY A 339 -4.23 -10.68 7.32
N ARG A 340 -5.38 -10.15 7.75
CA ARG A 340 -6.51 -11.03 8.06
C ARG A 340 -7.11 -11.71 6.83
N ARG A 341 -7.01 -11.12 5.66
CA ARG A 341 -7.39 -11.78 4.42
C ARG A 341 -6.48 -12.96 4.10
N LEU A 342 -5.16 -12.80 4.35
CA LEU A 342 -4.24 -13.93 4.30
C LEU A 342 -4.59 -14.99 5.34
N GLU A 343 -4.93 -14.58 6.56
CA GLU A 343 -5.36 -15.48 7.64
C GLU A 343 -6.67 -16.19 7.29
N ALA A 344 -7.68 -15.49 6.80
CA ALA A 344 -8.95 -16.06 6.38
C ALA A 344 -8.80 -17.06 5.21
N SER A 345 -7.80 -16.85 4.35
CA SER A 345 -7.46 -17.82 3.28
C SER A 345 -6.53 -18.94 3.74
N GLY A 346 -6.13 -18.95 5.01
CA GLY A 346 -5.21 -19.93 5.58
C GLY A 346 -3.76 -19.80 5.07
N ALA A 347 -3.40 -18.68 4.46
CA ALA A 347 -2.06 -18.43 3.92
C ALA A 347 -1.17 -17.58 4.83
N GLY A 348 -1.62 -17.26 6.03
CA GLY A 348 -0.87 -16.47 6.98
C GLY A 348 -1.54 -16.37 8.35
N LEU A 349 -0.87 -15.66 9.25
CA LEU A 349 -1.31 -15.42 10.62
C LEU A 349 -1.09 -13.94 10.96
N VAL A 350 -2.04 -13.34 11.69
CA VAL A 350 -1.91 -11.96 12.18
C VAL A 350 -1.50 -11.95 13.65
N LEU A 351 -0.38 -11.34 13.95
CA LEU A 351 0.08 -11.08 15.30
C LEU A 351 -0.01 -9.57 15.58
N LEU A 352 -1.00 -9.18 16.39
CA LEU A 352 -1.16 -7.77 16.75
C LEU A 352 -0.01 -7.27 17.63
N PRO A 353 0.52 -6.07 17.38
CA PRO A 353 1.66 -5.56 18.11
C PRO A 353 1.33 -5.17 19.57
N SER A 354 0.07 -5.13 19.94
CA SER A 354 -0.35 -4.80 21.30
C SER A 354 -1.70 -5.40 21.64
N SER A 355 -1.81 -5.96 22.84
CA SER A 355 -3.05 -6.45 23.45
C SER A 355 -3.77 -5.38 24.29
N SER A 356 -3.12 -4.23 24.59
CA SER A 356 -3.67 -3.21 25.45
C SER A 356 -4.96 -2.59 24.89
N PRO A 357 -5.90 -2.17 25.76
CA PRO A 357 -7.11 -1.48 25.32
C PRO A 357 -6.78 -0.22 24.51
N PRO A 358 -7.50 0.06 23.42
CA PRO A 358 -7.25 1.25 22.64
C PRO A 358 -7.65 2.54 23.38
N GLN A 359 -6.89 3.59 23.16
CA GLN A 359 -7.12 4.92 23.73
C GLN A 359 -7.65 5.87 22.65
N ALA A 360 -8.68 6.65 22.97
CA ALA A 360 -9.24 7.65 22.09
C ALA A 360 -8.32 8.88 21.97
N VAL A 361 -8.00 9.25 20.73
CA VAL A 361 -7.25 10.45 20.40
C VAL A 361 -8.14 11.39 19.60
N PRO A 362 -8.66 12.45 20.21
CA PRO A 362 -9.50 13.41 19.50
C PRO A 362 -8.66 14.27 18.54
N GLY A 363 -9.23 14.56 17.37
CA GLY A 363 -8.69 15.46 16.37
C GLY A 363 -9.75 16.43 15.85
N ARG A 364 -9.30 17.43 15.07
CA ARG A 364 -10.18 18.35 14.35
C ARG A 364 -9.77 18.42 12.89
N TRP A 365 -10.76 18.41 12.01
CA TRP A 365 -10.55 18.50 10.58
C TRP A 365 -11.74 19.15 9.88
N GLY A 366 -11.48 20.08 8.98
CA GLY A 366 -12.55 20.76 8.23
C GLY A 366 -13.61 21.45 9.09
N GLY A 367 -13.29 21.84 10.32
CA GLY A 367 -14.23 22.39 11.28
C GLY A 367 -14.98 21.36 12.12
N GLY A 368 -14.90 20.06 11.81
CA GLY A 368 -15.46 18.95 12.55
C GLY A 368 -14.51 18.32 13.57
N LYS A 369 -15.07 17.48 14.44
CA LYS A 369 -14.32 16.62 15.36
C LYS A 369 -14.23 15.21 14.76
N PHE A 370 -13.14 14.53 15.00
CA PHE A 370 -13.01 13.09 14.76
C PHE A 370 -12.25 12.43 15.91
N VAL A 371 -12.29 11.13 16.00
CA VAL A 371 -11.57 10.37 17.03
C VAL A 371 -10.89 9.18 16.34
N THR A 372 -9.58 9.10 16.49
CA THR A 372 -8.79 7.91 16.16
C THR A 372 -8.58 7.12 17.44
N LEU A 373 -8.51 5.80 17.35
CA LEU A 373 -8.13 4.97 18.47
C LEU A 373 -6.69 4.50 18.27
N ILE A 374 -5.89 4.49 19.34
CA ILE A 374 -4.50 4.04 19.28
C ILE A 374 -4.17 3.07 20.41
N ARG A 375 -3.24 2.15 20.16
CA ARG A 375 -2.52 1.39 21.19
C ARG A 375 -1.09 1.92 21.24
N ARG A 376 -0.67 2.44 22.40
CA ARG A 376 0.57 3.25 22.47
C ARG A 376 1.83 2.39 22.40
N ALA A 377 1.87 1.32 23.16
CA ALA A 377 3.06 0.50 23.29
C ALA A 377 2.85 -0.91 22.71
N SER A 378 3.90 -1.47 22.15
CA SER A 378 3.96 -2.89 21.81
C SER A 378 4.22 -3.72 23.07
N ASP A 379 3.55 -4.85 23.18
CA ASP A 379 3.77 -5.88 24.20
C ASP A 379 4.25 -7.21 23.59
N LEU A 380 4.72 -7.16 22.33
CA LEU A 380 5.30 -8.31 21.66
C LEU A 380 6.54 -8.81 22.40
N THR A 381 6.66 -10.13 22.46
CA THR A 381 7.81 -10.84 23.03
C THR A 381 8.53 -11.66 21.96
N ALA A 382 9.82 -11.94 22.19
CA ALA A 382 10.60 -12.82 21.33
C ALA A 382 9.95 -14.21 21.17
N LEU A 383 9.36 -14.72 22.24
CA LEU A 383 8.64 -16.01 22.22
C LEU A 383 7.42 -15.99 21.29
N GLN A 384 6.61 -14.92 21.33
CA GLN A 384 5.44 -14.79 20.45
C GLN A 384 5.84 -14.70 18.97
N LEU A 385 6.92 -13.96 18.65
CA LEU A 385 7.43 -13.89 17.28
C LEU A 385 7.86 -15.26 16.78
N ARG A 386 8.63 -15.99 17.59
CA ARG A 386 9.07 -17.35 17.26
C ARG A 386 7.91 -18.30 17.07
N GLN A 387 6.99 -18.36 18.04
CA GLN A 387 5.83 -19.23 17.98
C GLN A 387 4.97 -18.97 16.73
N ALA A 388 4.73 -17.71 16.36
CA ALA A 388 3.97 -17.37 15.16
C ALA A 388 4.65 -17.85 13.87
N VAL A 389 5.97 -17.74 13.77
CA VAL A 389 6.72 -18.23 12.61
C VAL A 389 6.75 -19.75 12.56
N GLU A 390 6.99 -20.41 13.70
CA GLU A 390 7.01 -21.86 13.82
C GLU A 390 5.62 -22.46 13.49
N GLU A 391 4.55 -21.83 13.96
CA GLU A 391 3.17 -22.20 13.64
C GLU A 391 2.93 -22.21 12.12
N VAL A 392 3.27 -21.11 11.45
CA VAL A 392 3.10 -20.97 10.00
C VAL A 392 3.98 -21.95 9.23
N TRP A 393 5.18 -22.24 9.71
CA TRP A 393 6.15 -23.11 9.04
C TRP A 393 5.85 -24.58 9.19
N THR A 394 5.46 -25.02 10.40
CA THR A 394 5.27 -26.44 10.72
C THR A 394 3.96 -26.99 10.21
N HIS A 395 2.95 -26.15 10.02
CA HIS A 395 1.66 -26.57 9.47
C HIS A 395 1.65 -26.38 7.94
N GLU A 396 1.85 -27.45 7.23
CA GLU A 396 1.93 -27.49 5.76
C GLU A 396 0.73 -26.82 5.06
N SER A 397 -0.42 -26.78 5.71
CA SER A 397 -1.63 -26.13 5.18
C SER A 397 -1.43 -24.65 4.85
N TYR A 398 -0.59 -23.92 5.59
CA TYR A 398 -0.28 -22.52 5.27
C TYR A 398 0.45 -22.39 3.92
N ARG A 399 1.43 -23.25 3.69
CA ARG A 399 2.17 -23.30 2.42
C ARG A 399 1.25 -23.67 1.26
N GLN A 400 0.47 -24.72 1.40
CA GLN A 400 -0.47 -25.18 0.38
C GLN A 400 -1.51 -24.10 0.03
N ASN A 401 -2.02 -23.38 1.03
CA ASN A 401 -2.96 -22.30 0.80
C ASN A 401 -2.30 -21.08 0.12
N ALA A 402 -1.07 -20.72 0.50
CA ALA A 402 -0.31 -19.67 -0.18
C ALA A 402 -0.05 -20.03 -1.66
N GLU A 403 0.29 -21.26 -1.96
CA GLU A 403 0.46 -21.77 -3.31
C GLU A 403 -0.86 -21.75 -4.11
N ARG A 404 -1.99 -22.12 -3.49
CA ARG A 404 -3.32 -21.99 -4.13
C ARG A 404 -3.65 -20.54 -4.49
N LEU A 405 -3.30 -19.58 -3.62
CA LEU A 405 -3.49 -18.16 -3.92
C LEU A 405 -2.57 -17.71 -5.07
N ARG A 406 -1.31 -18.18 -5.10
CA ARG A 406 -0.40 -17.95 -6.24
C ARG A 406 -1.00 -18.44 -7.54
N ASP A 407 -1.50 -19.67 -7.55
CA ASP A 407 -2.06 -20.29 -8.74
C ASP A 407 -3.30 -19.54 -9.22
N LYS A 408 -4.15 -19.07 -8.32
CA LYS A 408 -5.28 -18.19 -8.67
C LYS A 408 -4.83 -16.85 -9.22
N LEU A 409 -3.82 -16.23 -8.59
CA LEU A 409 -3.26 -14.96 -9.06
C LEU A 409 -2.66 -15.07 -10.46
N ALA A 410 -2.11 -16.21 -10.82
CA ALA A 410 -1.52 -16.47 -12.15
C ALA A 410 -2.53 -16.41 -13.31
N HIS A 411 -3.84 -16.46 -13.04
CA HIS A 411 -4.89 -16.29 -14.05
C HIS A 411 -5.15 -14.82 -14.43
N TYR A 412 -4.52 -13.87 -13.74
CA TYR A 412 -4.67 -12.43 -14.00
C TYR A 412 -3.41 -11.89 -14.68
N GLY A 413 -3.61 -11.03 -15.68
CA GLY A 413 -2.52 -10.53 -16.52
C GLY A 413 -1.70 -9.38 -15.90
N GLY A 414 -2.01 -8.92 -14.69
CA GLY A 414 -1.27 -7.85 -14.04
C GLY A 414 -1.24 -6.55 -14.85
N PRO A 415 -0.04 -5.95 -15.00
CA PRO A 415 0.11 -4.71 -15.78
C PRO A 415 -0.33 -4.84 -17.24
N ALA A 416 -0.14 -6.00 -17.87
CA ALA A 416 -0.52 -6.22 -19.27
C ALA A 416 -2.04 -6.17 -19.46
N GLN A 417 -2.81 -6.85 -18.60
CA GLN A 417 -4.28 -6.79 -18.61
C GLN A 417 -4.79 -5.39 -18.29
N ALA A 418 -4.18 -4.72 -17.32
CA ALA A 418 -4.54 -3.35 -16.96
C ALA A 418 -4.31 -2.37 -18.12
N ALA A 419 -3.20 -2.50 -18.85
CA ALA A 419 -2.90 -1.68 -20.02
C ALA A 419 -3.91 -1.93 -21.16
N GLU A 420 -4.25 -3.19 -21.43
CA GLU A 420 -5.25 -3.55 -22.44
C GLU A 420 -6.63 -2.92 -22.14
N LEU A 421 -7.09 -2.97 -20.90
CA LEU A 421 -8.35 -2.34 -20.48
C LEU A 421 -8.30 -0.82 -20.66
N ILE A 422 -7.16 -0.18 -20.42
CA ILE A 422 -6.96 1.26 -20.66
C ILE A 422 -7.03 1.57 -22.17
N GLU A 423 -6.40 0.76 -23.00
CA GLU A 423 -6.43 0.92 -24.47
C GLU A 423 -7.86 0.82 -25.01
N ILE A 424 -8.63 -0.15 -24.52
CA ILE A 424 -10.06 -0.32 -24.88
C ILE A 424 -10.87 0.92 -24.46
N LEU A 425 -10.69 1.40 -23.23
CA LEU A 425 -11.38 2.60 -22.72
C LEU A 425 -11.10 3.82 -23.59
N VAL A 426 -9.85 4.07 -23.95
CA VAL A 426 -9.45 5.24 -24.73
C VAL A 426 -9.97 5.12 -26.18
N ALA A 427 -9.88 3.93 -26.79
CA ALA A 427 -10.37 3.69 -28.14
C ALA A 427 -11.89 3.88 -28.28
N GLN A 428 -12.68 3.64 -27.23
CA GLN A 428 -14.13 3.86 -27.25
C GLN A 428 -14.53 5.35 -27.18
N ARG A 429 -13.58 6.25 -26.88
CA ARG A 429 -13.83 7.69 -26.72
C ARG A 429 -13.22 8.56 -27.84
N THR A 430 -12.43 7.95 -28.71
CA THR A 430 -11.90 8.56 -29.94
C THR A 430 -12.82 8.29 -31.13
#